data_e61d126978416dfa0636ad30e9c6b3ed
#
_entry.id   e61d126978416dfa0636ad30e9c6b3ed
#
_cell.length_a   1.000
_cell.length_b   1.000
_cell.length_c   1.000
_cell.angle_alpha   90.00
_cell.angle_beta   90.00
_cell.angle_gamma   90.00
#
_symmetry.space_group_name_H-M   'P 1'
#
loop_
_entity.id
_entity.type
_entity.pdbx_description
1 polymer ?
#
loop_
_entity_poly.entity_id
_entity_poly.type
_entity_poly.pdbx_seq_one_letter_code
_entity_poly.pdbx_strand_id
1 'polypeptide(L)'
;MKIVIVDDDCLVTEALKTILQINGDVEVAATGIDGEDACRLYRQYCPDVLLMDIRMKGMNGLEASEHILQEYPEAKILLLTTFLDDEYIVKALRLGAKGYLLKQDYASILPALQAVNLGQTVFGKEIVSKIPDLIRKEEKFDYS
;
A
#
# COMPACT_ATOMS: atom_id res chain seq x y z
N MET A 1 -11.07 4.08 12.48
CA MET A 1 -9.83 4.11 11.68
C MET A 1 -10.02 5.05 10.49
N LYS A 2 -9.17 6.03 10.40
CA LYS A 2 -9.21 7.00 9.29
C LYS A 2 -8.22 6.58 8.21
N ILE A 3 -8.69 6.46 6.96
CA ILE A 3 -7.83 6.08 5.83
C ILE A 3 -7.92 7.07 4.68
N VAL A 4 -6.89 7.07 3.86
CA VAL A 4 -6.86 7.72 2.55
C VAL A 4 -6.67 6.63 1.51
N ILE A 5 -7.40 6.69 0.41
CA ILE A 5 -7.31 5.73 -0.70
C ILE A 5 -6.79 6.46 -1.93
N VAL A 6 -5.73 5.93 -2.54
CA VAL A 6 -5.13 6.52 -3.75
C VAL A 6 -5.04 5.45 -4.84
N ASP A 7 -5.71 5.70 -5.95
CA ASP A 7 -5.75 4.83 -7.12
C ASP A 7 -6.14 5.67 -8.33
N ASP A 8 -5.50 5.45 -9.46
CA ASP A 8 -5.81 6.21 -10.69
C ASP A 8 -7.13 5.78 -11.34
N ASP A 9 -7.74 4.69 -10.89
CA ASP A 9 -9.05 4.25 -11.34
C ASP A 9 -10.12 4.69 -10.34
N CYS A 10 -10.91 5.69 -10.73
CA CYS A 10 -11.95 6.25 -9.88
C CYS A 10 -13.04 5.24 -9.52
N LEU A 11 -13.30 4.25 -10.38
CA LEU A 11 -14.28 3.20 -10.08
C LEU A 11 -13.78 2.33 -8.92
N VAL A 12 -12.47 2.08 -8.86
CA VAL A 12 -11.87 1.30 -7.79
C VAL A 12 -11.94 2.07 -6.46
N THR A 13 -11.58 3.36 -6.46
CA THR A 13 -11.64 4.16 -5.23
C THR A 13 -13.07 4.26 -4.69
N GLU A 14 -14.04 4.46 -5.55
CA GLU A 14 -15.46 4.53 -5.15
C GLU A 14 -15.96 3.19 -4.62
N ALA A 15 -15.60 2.09 -5.28
CA ALA A 15 -15.99 0.75 -4.83
C ALA A 15 -15.37 0.43 -3.47
N LEU A 16 -14.07 0.69 -3.30
CA LEU A 16 -13.38 0.46 -2.03
C LEU A 16 -13.96 1.33 -0.91
N LYS A 17 -14.21 2.60 -1.20
CA LYS A 17 -14.82 3.51 -0.23
C LYS A 17 -16.16 2.97 0.26
N THR A 18 -17.02 2.55 -0.65
CA THR A 18 -18.33 2.00 -0.32
C THR A 18 -18.20 0.72 0.51
N ILE A 19 -17.37 -0.22 0.07
CA ILE A 19 -17.20 -1.51 0.74
C ILE A 19 -16.62 -1.33 2.14
N LEU A 20 -15.58 -0.51 2.27
CA LEU A 20 -14.87 -0.36 3.54
C LEU A 20 -15.69 0.42 4.56
N GLN A 21 -16.51 1.36 4.13
CA GLN A 21 -17.33 2.17 5.06
C GLN A 21 -18.60 1.46 5.55
N ILE A 22 -19.00 0.36 4.91
CA ILE A 22 -20.17 -0.41 5.36
C ILE A 22 -19.98 -0.88 6.81
N ASN A 23 -18.77 -1.23 7.19
CA ASN A 23 -18.48 -1.77 8.53
C ASN A 23 -18.54 -0.72 9.65
N GLY A 24 -18.57 0.55 9.33
CA GLY A 24 -18.63 1.61 10.35
C GLY A 24 -17.32 1.89 11.07
N ASP A 25 -16.36 1.00 11.04
CA ASP A 25 -15.07 1.15 11.70
C ASP A 25 -14.05 1.92 10.85
N VAL A 26 -14.34 2.11 9.57
CA VAL A 26 -13.45 2.78 8.61
C VAL A 26 -14.08 4.06 8.12
N GLU A 27 -13.34 5.16 8.25
CA GLU A 27 -13.69 6.45 7.66
C GLU A 27 -12.70 6.76 6.54
N VAL A 28 -13.21 6.93 5.32
CA VAL A 28 -12.39 7.36 4.19
C VAL A 28 -12.35 8.88 4.19
N ALA A 29 -11.25 9.45 4.67
CA ALA A 29 -11.10 10.90 4.80
C ALA A 29 -10.96 11.58 3.44
N ALA A 30 -10.30 10.93 2.48
CA ALA A 30 -10.10 11.47 1.15
C ALA A 30 -9.68 10.38 0.18
N THR A 31 -9.83 10.66 -1.12
CA THR A 31 -9.32 9.81 -2.19
C THR A 31 -8.47 10.64 -3.14
N GLY A 32 -7.45 10.01 -3.74
CA GLY A 32 -6.56 10.63 -4.70
C GLY A 32 -6.34 9.73 -5.92
N ILE A 33 -5.68 10.27 -6.93
CA ILE A 33 -5.50 9.58 -8.22
C ILE A 33 -4.04 9.30 -8.58
N ASP A 34 -3.09 9.88 -7.86
CA ASP A 34 -1.66 9.71 -8.18
C ASP A 34 -0.79 9.86 -6.91
N GLY A 35 0.52 9.67 -7.10
CA GLY A 35 1.46 9.75 -5.98
C GLY A 35 1.60 11.15 -5.39
N GLU A 36 1.43 12.20 -6.19
CA GLU A 36 1.45 13.56 -5.68
C GLU A 36 0.26 13.81 -4.76
N ASP A 37 -0.93 13.35 -5.17
CA ASP A 37 -2.11 13.39 -4.31
C ASP A 37 -1.87 12.64 -3.00
N ALA A 38 -1.23 11.48 -3.06
CA ALA A 38 -0.95 10.68 -1.88
C ALA A 38 -0.12 11.47 -0.86
N CYS A 39 0.93 12.13 -1.32
CA CYS A 39 1.78 12.95 -0.46
C CYS A 39 1.02 14.13 0.14
N ARG A 40 0.26 14.84 -0.68
CA ARG A 40 -0.53 15.99 -0.25
C ARG A 40 -1.61 15.58 0.75
N LEU A 41 -2.34 14.52 0.46
CA LEU A 41 -3.44 14.04 1.30
C LEU A 41 -2.91 13.45 2.61
N TYR A 42 -1.75 12.82 2.59
CA TYR A 42 -1.14 12.33 3.82
C TYR A 42 -0.82 13.48 4.78
N ARG A 43 -0.23 14.56 4.26
CA ARG A 43 0.05 15.74 5.08
C ARG A 43 -1.22 16.38 5.64
N GLN A 44 -2.25 16.47 4.81
CA GLN A 44 -3.50 17.14 5.17
C GLN A 44 -4.30 16.36 6.21
N TYR A 45 -4.40 15.04 6.06
CA TYR A 45 -5.30 14.22 6.87
C TYR A 45 -4.59 13.36 7.90
N CYS A 46 -3.31 13.11 7.77
CA CYS A 46 -2.55 12.21 8.66
C CYS A 46 -3.33 10.93 8.96
N PRO A 47 -3.65 10.13 7.93
CA PRO A 47 -4.50 8.96 8.12
C PRO A 47 -3.82 7.90 8.98
N ASP A 48 -4.63 7.05 9.59
CA ASP A 48 -4.11 5.88 10.32
C ASP A 48 -3.43 4.91 9.37
N VAL A 49 -4.01 4.72 8.17
CA VAL A 49 -3.42 3.89 7.11
C VAL A 49 -3.64 4.56 5.75
N LEU A 50 -2.63 4.55 4.93
CA LEU A 50 -2.73 4.95 3.52
C LEU A 50 -2.85 3.68 2.66
N LEU A 51 -3.95 3.54 1.95
CA LEU A 51 -4.22 2.45 1.03
C LEU A 51 -3.94 2.95 -0.39
N MET A 52 -2.94 2.38 -1.08
CA MET A 52 -2.45 2.99 -2.32
C MET A 52 -2.07 1.96 -3.36
N ASP A 53 -2.53 2.20 -4.59
CA ASP A 53 -2.10 1.47 -5.77
C ASP A 53 -0.64 1.80 -6.10
N ILE A 54 0.08 0.86 -6.69
CA ILE A 54 1.47 1.08 -7.10
C ILE A 54 1.54 1.75 -8.47
N ARG A 55 0.85 1.21 -9.47
CA ARG A 55 0.94 1.72 -10.83
C ARG A 55 -0.02 2.87 -11.07
N MET A 56 0.53 4.07 -11.13
CA MET A 56 -0.23 5.29 -11.40
C MET A 56 0.58 6.18 -12.33
N LYS A 57 -0.06 7.08 -13.05
CA LYS A 57 0.63 8.03 -13.92
C LYS A 57 1.48 9.00 -13.09
N GLY A 58 2.63 9.38 -13.63
CA GLY A 58 3.57 10.26 -12.92
C GLY A 58 4.24 9.54 -11.77
N MET A 59 4.17 10.11 -10.59
CA MET A 59 4.73 9.48 -9.39
C MET A 59 3.91 8.23 -9.03
N ASN A 60 4.56 7.06 -9.01
CA ASN A 60 3.90 5.81 -8.65
C ASN A 60 3.81 5.64 -7.12
N GLY A 61 3.12 4.58 -6.68
CA GLY A 61 2.90 4.36 -5.26
C GLY A 61 4.17 4.08 -4.46
N LEU A 62 5.18 3.46 -5.07
CA LEU A 62 6.45 3.22 -4.40
C LEU A 62 7.23 4.50 -4.19
N GLU A 63 7.26 5.37 -5.20
CA GLU A 63 7.91 6.67 -5.09
C GLU A 63 7.20 7.55 -4.06
N ALA A 64 5.87 7.56 -4.08
CA ALA A 64 5.08 8.29 -3.09
C ALA A 64 5.34 7.76 -1.67
N SER A 65 5.41 6.45 -1.50
CA SER A 65 5.72 5.81 -0.22
C SER A 65 7.09 6.25 0.30
N GLU A 66 8.07 6.30 -0.58
CA GLU A 66 9.42 6.75 -0.22
C GLU A 66 9.40 8.19 0.31
N HIS A 67 8.73 9.09 -0.40
CA HIS A 67 8.60 10.48 0.03
C HIS A 67 7.87 10.61 1.37
N ILE A 68 6.76 9.88 1.52
CA ILE A 68 5.96 9.93 2.74
C ILE A 68 6.76 9.40 3.93
N LEU A 69 7.46 8.29 3.77
CA LEU A 69 8.24 7.68 4.84
C LEU A 69 9.47 8.50 5.22
N GLN A 70 10.03 9.28 4.30
CA GLN A 70 11.10 10.24 4.64
C GLN A 70 10.61 11.35 5.56
N GLU A 71 9.41 11.84 5.32
CA GLU A 71 8.81 12.91 6.12
C GLU A 71 8.11 12.37 7.37
N TYR A 72 7.48 11.19 7.26
CA TYR A 72 6.74 10.54 8.33
C TYR A 72 7.22 9.09 8.47
N PRO A 73 8.32 8.84 9.19
CA PRO A 73 8.89 7.48 9.27
C PRO A 73 7.97 6.40 9.83
N GLU A 74 6.94 6.80 10.58
CA GLU A 74 5.98 5.88 11.18
C GLU A 74 4.71 5.70 10.34
N ALA A 75 4.67 6.27 9.14
CA ALA A 75 3.51 6.13 8.27
C ALA A 75 3.21 4.66 7.98
N LYS A 76 1.93 4.31 8.04
CA LYS A 76 1.47 2.96 7.74
C LYS A 76 0.88 2.95 6.34
N ILE A 77 1.57 2.28 5.43
CA ILE A 77 1.19 2.23 4.02
C ILE A 77 0.89 0.79 3.64
N LEU A 78 -0.32 0.57 3.13
CA LEU A 78 -0.75 -0.71 2.57
C LEU A 78 -0.84 -0.53 1.05
N LEU A 79 0.05 -1.24 0.34
CA LEU A 79 0.12 -1.15 -1.12
C LEU A 79 -0.76 -2.20 -1.77
N LEU A 80 -1.39 -1.80 -2.88
CA LEU A 80 -2.20 -2.69 -3.72
C LEU A 80 -1.56 -2.80 -5.09
N THR A 81 -1.59 -3.98 -5.68
CA THR A 81 -1.10 -4.20 -7.04
C THR A 81 -2.00 -5.14 -7.80
N THR A 82 -2.12 -4.93 -9.11
CA THR A 82 -2.82 -5.84 -10.01
C THR A 82 -1.94 -7.02 -10.39
N PHE A 83 -0.64 -6.80 -10.50
CA PHE A 83 0.33 -7.78 -10.95
C PHE A 83 1.46 -7.97 -9.95
N LEU A 84 1.93 -9.19 -9.81
CA LEU A 84 3.11 -9.50 -9.01
C LEU A 84 4.37 -9.17 -9.81
N ASP A 85 5.04 -8.10 -9.41
CA ASP A 85 6.29 -7.65 -10.01
C ASP A 85 7.38 -7.77 -8.93
N ASP A 86 8.40 -8.58 -9.22
CA ASP A 86 9.45 -8.88 -8.25
C ASP A 86 10.20 -7.62 -7.78
N GLU A 87 10.46 -6.69 -8.70
CA GLU A 87 11.15 -5.44 -8.35
C GLU A 87 10.30 -4.59 -7.40
N TYR A 88 9.00 -4.55 -7.61
CA TYR A 88 8.07 -3.82 -6.75
C TYR A 88 8.01 -4.44 -5.36
N ILE A 89 7.98 -5.77 -5.28
CA ILE A 89 7.95 -6.47 -4.00
C ILE A 89 9.21 -6.16 -3.20
N VAL A 90 10.38 -6.29 -3.82
CA VAL A 90 11.66 -5.99 -3.17
C VAL A 90 11.70 -4.55 -2.69
N LYS A 91 11.30 -3.61 -3.53
CA LYS A 91 11.31 -2.19 -3.18
C LYS A 91 10.35 -1.88 -2.04
N ALA A 92 9.15 -2.48 -2.06
CA ALA A 92 8.17 -2.29 -0.99
C ALA A 92 8.71 -2.80 0.36
N LEU A 93 9.37 -3.97 0.36
CA LEU A 93 9.99 -4.53 1.55
C LEU A 93 11.11 -3.61 2.08
N ARG A 94 11.95 -3.11 1.21
CA ARG A 94 13.06 -2.21 1.58
C ARG A 94 12.58 -0.88 2.13
N LEU A 95 11.49 -0.35 1.58
CA LEU A 95 10.91 0.90 2.04
C LEU A 95 10.25 0.78 3.42
N GLY A 96 9.91 -0.42 3.83
CA GLY A 96 9.20 -0.61 5.09
C GLY A 96 7.70 -0.41 4.96
N ALA A 97 7.12 -0.68 3.79
CA ALA A 97 5.66 -0.71 3.64
C ALA A 97 5.08 -1.74 4.62
N LYS A 98 3.96 -1.40 5.25
CA LYS A 98 3.34 -2.27 6.25
C LYS A 98 2.44 -3.33 5.65
N GLY A 99 2.11 -3.20 4.37
CA GLY A 99 1.34 -4.24 3.71
C GLY A 99 1.47 -4.19 2.20
N TYR A 100 1.19 -5.32 1.57
CA TYR A 100 1.24 -5.47 0.13
C TYR A 100 0.31 -6.59 -0.28
N LEU A 101 -0.78 -6.24 -0.97
CA LEU A 101 -1.82 -7.18 -1.37
C LEU A 101 -2.10 -7.10 -2.86
N LEU A 102 -2.65 -8.19 -3.41
CA LEU A 102 -3.23 -8.13 -4.74
C LEU A 102 -4.56 -7.36 -4.68
N LYS A 103 -4.74 -6.45 -5.63
CA LYS A 103 -5.89 -5.55 -5.70
C LYS A 103 -7.21 -6.28 -5.86
N GLN A 104 -7.21 -7.43 -6.55
CA GLN A 104 -8.40 -8.24 -6.77
C GLN A 104 -8.82 -9.05 -5.55
N ASP A 105 -8.00 -9.12 -4.51
CA ASP A 105 -8.31 -9.86 -3.29
C ASP A 105 -9.05 -8.95 -2.30
N TYR A 106 -10.27 -8.55 -2.68
CA TYR A 106 -11.06 -7.59 -1.91
C TYR A 106 -11.37 -8.07 -0.49
N ALA A 107 -11.54 -9.39 -0.30
CA ALA A 107 -11.87 -9.95 1.00
C ALA A 107 -10.75 -9.77 2.02
N SER A 108 -9.50 -9.64 1.55
CA SER A 108 -8.34 -9.49 2.42
C SER A 108 -8.04 -8.05 2.80
N ILE A 109 -8.63 -7.07 2.11
CA ILE A 109 -8.27 -5.65 2.31
C ILE A 109 -8.67 -5.14 3.70
N LEU A 110 -9.91 -5.35 4.12
CA LEU A 110 -10.35 -4.86 5.44
C LEU A 110 -9.58 -5.53 6.60
N PRO A 111 -9.42 -6.86 6.64
CA PRO A 111 -8.59 -7.48 7.67
C PRO A 111 -7.15 -6.96 7.68
N ALA A 112 -6.58 -6.73 6.50
CA ALA A 112 -5.22 -6.20 6.39
C ALA A 112 -5.13 -4.76 6.92
N LEU A 113 -6.10 -3.92 6.60
CA LEU A 113 -6.17 -2.55 7.15
C LEU A 113 -6.22 -2.56 8.68
N GLN A 114 -7.04 -3.43 9.24
CA GLN A 114 -7.16 -3.57 10.69
C GLN A 114 -5.85 -4.01 11.32
N ALA A 115 -5.18 -4.99 10.73
CA ALA A 115 -3.90 -5.48 11.22
C ALA A 115 -2.79 -4.42 11.11
N VAL A 116 -2.72 -3.73 9.97
CA VAL A 116 -1.73 -2.66 9.75
C VAL A 116 -1.98 -1.51 10.72
N ASN A 117 -3.23 -1.17 10.97
CA ASN A 117 -3.57 -0.13 11.94
C ASN A 117 -3.05 -0.46 13.34
N LEU A 118 -3.02 -1.74 13.70
CA LEU A 118 -2.46 -2.22 14.97
C LEU A 118 -0.93 -2.32 14.98
N GLY A 119 -0.28 -1.98 13.88
CA GLY A 119 1.17 -2.03 13.77
C GLY A 119 1.74 -3.32 13.20
N GLN A 120 0.90 -4.23 12.75
CA GLN A 120 1.33 -5.48 12.13
C GLN A 120 1.69 -5.27 10.67
N THR A 121 2.55 -6.16 10.14
CA THR A 121 2.92 -6.18 8.73
C THR A 121 2.15 -7.31 8.04
N VAL A 122 1.49 -7.00 6.91
CA VAL A 122 0.62 -7.96 6.22
C VAL A 122 1.01 -8.02 4.75
N PHE A 123 1.49 -9.18 4.30
CA PHE A 123 1.73 -9.45 2.88
C PHE A 123 0.80 -10.58 2.43
N GLY A 124 0.17 -10.39 1.27
CA GLY A 124 -0.68 -11.43 0.69
C GLY A 124 0.10 -12.73 0.48
N LYS A 125 -0.59 -13.86 0.54
CA LYS A 125 0.07 -15.17 0.44
C LYS A 125 0.84 -15.36 -0.85
N GLU A 126 0.36 -14.80 -1.95
CA GLU A 126 1.03 -14.85 -3.25
C GLU A 126 2.36 -14.11 -3.22
N ILE A 127 2.42 -13.04 -2.45
CA ILE A 127 3.64 -12.24 -2.28
C ILE A 127 4.61 -12.96 -1.33
N VAL A 128 4.10 -13.47 -0.22
CA VAL A 128 4.91 -14.22 0.76
C VAL A 128 5.60 -15.42 0.11
N SER A 129 4.91 -16.13 -0.80
CA SER A 129 5.48 -17.28 -1.48
C SER A 129 6.67 -16.95 -2.37
N LYS A 130 6.79 -15.70 -2.81
CA LYS A 130 7.90 -15.23 -3.65
C LYS A 130 9.10 -14.75 -2.85
N ILE A 131 8.93 -14.41 -1.58
CA ILE A 131 9.99 -13.78 -0.78
C ILE A 131 11.27 -14.64 -0.67
N PRO A 132 11.21 -15.97 -0.43
CA PRO A 132 12.43 -16.76 -0.36
C PRO A 132 13.28 -16.70 -1.62
N ASP A 133 12.65 -16.74 -2.78
CA ASP A 133 13.37 -16.67 -4.07
C ASP A 133 13.99 -15.29 -4.28
N LEU A 134 13.29 -14.24 -3.87
CA LEU A 134 13.79 -12.87 -4.00
C LEU A 134 15.00 -12.63 -3.10
N ILE A 135 14.99 -13.15 -1.89
CA ILE A 135 16.13 -13.07 -0.97
C ILE A 135 17.34 -13.78 -1.56
N ARG A 136 17.16 -14.97 -2.13
CA ARG A 136 18.25 -15.71 -2.77
C ARG A 136 18.86 -14.97 -3.94
N LYS A 137 18.05 -14.31 -4.76
CA LYS A 137 18.53 -13.49 -5.87
C LYS A 137 19.38 -12.31 -5.39
N GLU A 138 18.98 -11.65 -4.31
CA GLU A 138 19.73 -10.55 -3.73
C GLU A 138 21.05 -11.00 -3.13
N GLU A 139 21.07 -12.14 -2.43
CA GLU A 139 22.28 -12.73 -1.89
C GLU A 139 23.31 -13.03 -2.99
N LYS A 140 22.87 -13.54 -4.13
CA LYS A 140 23.73 -13.76 -5.30
C LYS A 140 24.32 -12.47 -5.84
N PHE A 141 23.58 -11.37 -5.78
CA PHE A 141 24.06 -10.07 -6.20
C PHE A 141 25.14 -9.53 -5.27
N ASP A 142 24.99 -9.76 -3.96
CA ASP A 142 25.93 -9.27 -2.95
C ASP A 142 27.27 -10.01 -3.00
N TYR A 143 27.32 -11.23 -3.53
CA TYR A 143 28.51 -12.04 -3.62
C TYR A 143 29.24 -11.97 -4.97
N SER A 144 28.72 -11.26 -5.94
CA SER A 144 29.31 -11.16 -7.28
C SER A 144 30.20 -9.95 -7.51
#